data_b628cd4fd6d4877388a384234ba2c280
#
_entry.id   b628cd4fd6d4877388a384234ba2c280
#
_cell.length_a   1.000
_cell.length_b   1.000
_cell.length_c   1.000
_cell.angle_alpha   90.00
_cell.angle_beta   90.00
_cell.angle_gamma   90.00
#
_symmetry.space_group_name_H-M   'P 1'
#
loop_
_entity.id
_entity.type
_entity.pdbx_description
1 polymer ?
#
loop_
_entity_poly.entity_id
_entity_poly.type
_entity_poly.pdbx_seq_one_letter_code
_entity_poly.pdbx_strand_id
1 'polypeptide(L)'
;GGDEVMLDDTRMLHEKLLKSGCRSKMHIAPERWHAYVLYCLTENMEEDFQSINHFLDKVLSPARSLRWMRLDNAAKIYPAAKRRNWNNFFRLSATLTEPVDTAVLRSALDVTVRRFPSMAVRLRRGVFWYYLEQIPQAPAIQPEKSCPLAHVPFDQVRRCALRVLVYHDRIAVEFFHAITDGTGGTIFLKTLLAEYLCQKYGITVPAEDGVLGRLEEPDEEELEDSFLRYAGDVKASRKEATAYHLSGTPEPDGFKNLVTLMVP
;
A
#
# COMPACT_ATOMS: atom_id res chain seq x y z
N GLY A 1 -16.72 33.71 -2.59
CA GLY A 1 -17.02 33.62 -4.00
C GLY A 1 -16.22 34.59 -4.86
N GLY A 2 -16.26 34.43 -6.19
CA GLY A 2 -15.49 35.26 -7.11
C GLY A 2 -15.93 36.73 -7.14
N ASP A 3 -17.18 37.00 -6.82
CA ASP A 3 -17.80 38.36 -6.83
C ASP A 3 -17.89 38.94 -5.41
N GLU A 4 -17.02 38.51 -4.51
CA GLU A 4 -17.06 38.94 -3.13
C GLU A 4 -16.26 40.22 -2.89
N VAL A 5 -16.86 41.17 -2.15
CA VAL A 5 -16.21 42.45 -1.78
C VAL A 5 -14.93 42.23 -0.94
N MET A 6 -14.88 41.19 -0.15
CA MET A 6 -13.73 40.85 0.73
C MET A 6 -12.70 39.92 0.08
N LEU A 7 -12.76 39.73 -1.24
CA LEU A 7 -11.85 38.80 -1.92
C LEU A 7 -10.37 39.18 -1.77
N ASP A 8 -10.08 40.47 -1.88
CA ASP A 8 -8.69 40.96 -1.77
C ASP A 8 -8.16 40.86 -0.35
N ASP A 9 -9.00 41.11 0.65
CA ASP A 9 -8.62 40.88 2.06
C ASP A 9 -8.33 39.41 2.33
N THR A 10 -9.13 38.52 1.74
CA THR A 10 -8.92 37.05 1.83
C THR A 10 -7.61 36.64 1.16
N ARG A 11 -7.27 37.19 0.01
CA ARG A 11 -5.98 36.96 -0.67
C ARG A 11 -4.82 37.44 0.18
N MET A 12 -4.90 38.64 0.73
CA MET A 12 -3.84 39.17 1.63
C MET A 12 -3.68 38.33 2.88
N LEU A 13 -4.77 37.85 3.46
CA LEU A 13 -4.71 36.96 4.63
C LEU A 13 -4.02 35.64 4.26
N HIS A 14 -4.40 35.04 3.13
CA HIS A 14 -3.80 33.81 2.64
C HIS A 14 -2.28 33.94 2.46
N GLU A 15 -1.83 35.02 1.82
CA GLU A 15 -0.40 35.31 1.65
C GLU A 15 0.32 35.50 2.96
N LYS A 16 -0.27 36.22 3.93
CA LYS A 16 0.32 36.40 5.27
C LYS A 16 0.47 35.07 6.01
N LEU A 17 -0.56 34.20 5.92
CA LEU A 17 -0.52 32.88 6.54
C LEU A 17 0.60 32.02 5.95
N LEU A 18 0.77 32.01 4.62
CA LEU A 18 1.86 31.27 3.97
C LEU A 18 3.24 31.81 4.37
N LYS A 19 3.41 33.15 4.43
CA LYS A 19 4.65 33.79 4.86
C LYS A 19 4.99 33.48 6.33
N SER A 20 3.97 33.24 7.14
CA SER A 20 4.13 32.83 8.56
C SER A 20 4.33 31.33 8.75
N GLY A 21 4.48 30.56 7.66
CA GLY A 21 4.66 29.10 7.72
C GLY A 21 3.39 28.33 8.05
N CYS A 22 2.23 29.00 8.08
CA CYS A 22 0.94 28.33 8.30
C CYS A 22 0.48 27.56 7.08
N ARG A 23 -0.19 26.41 7.29
CA ARG A 23 -0.84 25.69 6.23
C ARG A 23 -2.11 26.43 5.84
N SER A 24 -2.14 26.94 4.62
CA SER A 24 -3.29 27.67 4.09
C SER A 24 -3.56 27.27 2.65
N LYS A 25 -4.82 27.05 2.30
CA LYS A 25 -5.28 26.82 0.93
C LYS A 25 -6.42 27.79 0.66
N MET A 26 -6.35 28.48 -0.46
CA MET A 26 -7.41 29.35 -0.92
C MET A 26 -8.07 28.73 -2.15
N HIS A 27 -9.38 28.65 -2.14
CA HIS A 27 -10.21 28.25 -3.26
C HIS A 27 -11.17 29.36 -3.58
N ILE A 28 -11.19 29.80 -4.83
CA ILE A 28 -12.06 30.87 -5.31
C ILE A 28 -13.09 30.22 -6.24
N ALA A 29 -14.32 30.09 -5.75
CA ALA A 29 -15.43 29.62 -6.58
C ALA A 29 -15.98 30.78 -7.41
N PRO A 30 -15.91 30.71 -8.75
CA PRO A 30 -16.44 31.78 -9.62
C PRO A 30 -17.96 31.89 -9.43
N GLU A 31 -18.48 33.10 -9.62
CA GLU A 31 -19.94 33.38 -9.59
C GLU A 31 -20.67 33.01 -8.29
N ARG A 32 -19.92 32.85 -7.18
CA ARG A 32 -20.46 32.53 -5.84
C ARG A 32 -20.41 33.77 -4.95
N TRP A 33 -21.45 33.93 -4.14
CA TRP A 33 -21.57 35.02 -3.17
C TRP A 33 -20.95 34.68 -1.81
N HIS A 34 -20.89 35.61 -0.90
CA HIS A 34 -20.28 35.48 0.42
C HIS A 34 -20.87 34.32 1.24
N ALA A 35 -20.01 33.50 1.82
CA ALA A 35 -20.37 32.37 2.72
C ALA A 35 -21.38 31.37 2.11
N TYR A 36 -21.47 31.27 0.77
CA TYR A 36 -22.40 30.37 0.08
C TYR A 36 -22.36 28.92 0.59
N VAL A 37 -21.18 28.44 1.03
CA VAL A 37 -20.97 27.09 1.58
C VAL A 37 -21.81 26.82 2.82
N LEU A 38 -22.16 27.86 3.61
CA LEU A 38 -22.96 27.71 4.84
C LEU A 38 -24.44 27.50 4.55
N TYR A 39 -24.91 27.85 3.37
CA TYR A 39 -26.33 27.84 3.07
C TYR A 39 -26.83 26.58 2.36
N CYS A 40 -25.93 25.73 1.88
CA CYS A 40 -26.22 24.41 1.27
C CYS A 40 -27.38 24.39 0.24
N LEU A 41 -27.74 25.54 -0.32
CA LEU A 41 -28.93 25.71 -1.14
C LEU A 41 -28.64 25.80 -2.65
N THR A 42 -27.39 25.77 -3.03
CA THR A 42 -26.97 25.89 -4.44
C THR A 42 -26.54 24.57 -5.02
N GLU A 43 -26.94 24.30 -6.24
CA GLU A 43 -26.50 23.15 -7.00
C GLU A 43 -24.97 23.18 -7.21
N ASN A 44 -24.33 22.00 -7.28
CA ASN A 44 -22.88 21.82 -7.55
C ASN A 44 -21.90 22.31 -6.47
N MET A 45 -22.21 22.09 -5.20
CA MET A 45 -21.27 22.34 -4.09
C MET A 45 -20.36 21.13 -3.76
N GLU A 46 -20.56 20.00 -4.41
CA GLU A 46 -19.83 18.76 -4.11
C GLU A 46 -18.31 18.94 -4.26
N GLU A 47 -17.85 19.60 -5.33
CA GLU A 47 -16.42 19.86 -5.54
C GLU A 47 -15.81 20.77 -4.48
N ASP A 48 -16.58 21.78 -4.04
CA ASP A 48 -16.15 22.71 -2.98
C ASP A 48 -16.01 21.97 -1.64
N PHE A 49 -17.00 21.15 -1.28
CA PHE A 49 -16.94 20.31 -0.08
C PHE A 49 -15.83 19.27 -0.16
N GLN A 50 -15.63 18.62 -1.28
CA GLN A 50 -14.51 17.70 -1.47
C GLN A 50 -13.16 18.40 -1.29
N SER A 51 -13.02 19.62 -1.84
CA SER A 51 -11.80 20.41 -1.66
C SER A 51 -11.55 20.81 -0.20
N ILE A 52 -12.62 21.18 0.54
CA ILE A 52 -12.56 21.51 1.97
C ILE A 52 -12.20 20.25 2.77
N ASN A 53 -12.92 19.16 2.57
CA ASN A 53 -12.69 17.91 3.27
C ASN A 53 -11.28 17.40 3.02
N HIS A 54 -10.81 17.39 1.78
CA HIS A 54 -9.44 17.00 1.47
C HIS A 54 -8.39 17.88 2.19
N PHE A 55 -8.63 19.19 2.29
CA PHE A 55 -7.73 20.07 3.04
C PHE A 55 -7.79 19.77 4.56
N LEU A 56 -8.99 19.61 5.11
CA LEU A 56 -9.18 19.29 6.52
C LEU A 56 -8.53 17.94 6.88
N ASP A 57 -8.72 16.92 6.07
CA ASP A 57 -8.08 15.62 6.25
C ASP A 57 -6.55 15.72 6.25
N LYS A 58 -6.01 16.57 5.39
CA LYS A 58 -4.57 16.80 5.32
C LYS A 58 -4.02 17.58 6.53
N VAL A 59 -4.81 18.47 7.10
CA VAL A 59 -4.37 19.39 8.18
C VAL A 59 -4.73 18.85 9.54
N LEU A 60 -5.93 18.31 9.70
CA LEU A 60 -6.48 17.84 10.98
C LEU A 60 -6.13 16.37 11.25
N SER A 61 -5.82 15.60 10.20
CA SER A 61 -5.25 14.29 10.47
C SER A 61 -4.02 14.50 11.34
N PRO A 62 -4.01 14.05 12.60
CA PRO A 62 -2.79 14.07 13.39
C PRO A 62 -1.76 13.39 12.53
N ALA A 63 -0.53 13.91 12.48
CA ALA A 63 0.58 13.26 11.78
C ALA A 63 0.48 11.79 12.18
N ARG A 64 -0.08 10.95 11.27
CA ARG A 64 -0.46 9.57 11.61
C ARG A 64 0.80 9.00 12.21
N SER A 65 0.81 8.77 13.51
CA SER A 65 1.94 8.11 14.14
C SER A 65 2.05 6.78 13.43
N LEU A 66 3.16 6.59 12.72
CA LEU A 66 3.36 5.39 11.90
C LEU A 66 3.07 4.20 12.80
N ARG A 67 2.06 3.41 12.44
CA ARG A 67 1.68 2.23 13.21
C ARG A 67 2.83 1.24 13.16
N TRP A 68 3.16 0.67 14.29
CA TRP A 68 4.00 -0.51 14.38
C TRP A 68 3.13 -1.73 14.67
N MET A 69 3.51 -2.85 14.09
CA MET A 69 2.78 -4.12 14.21
C MET A 69 3.77 -5.22 14.60
N ARG A 70 3.34 -6.11 15.45
CA ARG A 70 4.11 -7.34 15.75
C ARG A 70 4.07 -8.26 14.55
N LEU A 71 5.15 -9.00 14.34
CA LEU A 71 5.09 -10.16 13.45
C LEU A 71 4.25 -11.23 14.14
N ASP A 72 3.29 -11.80 13.44
CA ASP A 72 2.59 -12.99 13.88
C ASP A 72 3.55 -14.19 13.98
N ASN A 73 3.07 -15.33 14.50
CA ASN A 73 3.93 -16.48 14.69
C ASN A 73 4.48 -17.06 13.39
N ALA A 74 3.71 -17.06 12.31
CA ALA A 74 4.17 -17.53 11.00
C ALA A 74 5.18 -16.54 10.40
N ALA A 75 4.91 -15.25 10.49
CA ALA A 75 5.77 -14.19 9.94
C ALA A 75 7.17 -14.16 10.56
N LYS A 76 7.35 -14.59 11.82
CA LYS A 76 8.66 -14.66 12.51
C LYS A 76 9.66 -15.58 11.81
N ILE A 77 9.18 -16.58 11.09
CA ILE A 77 10.03 -17.56 10.38
C ILE A 77 10.84 -16.86 9.28
N TYR A 78 10.27 -15.90 8.57
CA TYR A 78 10.87 -15.28 7.40
C TYR A 78 12.12 -14.43 7.67
N PRO A 79 12.16 -13.56 8.68
CA PRO A 79 13.40 -12.88 9.05
C PRO A 79 14.44 -13.84 9.66
N ALA A 80 14.01 -14.93 10.34
CA ALA A 80 14.90 -15.93 10.92
C ALA A 80 15.55 -16.84 9.86
N ALA A 81 14.80 -17.21 8.83
CA ALA A 81 15.25 -18.09 7.75
C ALA A 81 16.02 -17.35 6.63
N LYS A 82 16.31 -16.07 6.80
CA LYS A 82 17.06 -15.31 5.78
C LYS A 82 18.44 -15.90 5.55
N ARG A 83 18.84 -15.98 4.28
CA ARG A 83 20.20 -16.36 3.85
C ARG A 83 20.82 -15.22 3.05
N ARG A 84 22.14 -15.27 2.83
CA ARG A 84 22.88 -14.23 2.10
C ARG A 84 22.28 -13.97 0.70
N ASN A 85 21.84 -15.03 0.03
CA ASN A 85 21.36 -14.99 -1.36
C ASN A 85 19.87 -15.27 -1.50
N TRP A 86 19.13 -15.39 -0.41
CA TRP A 86 17.72 -15.73 -0.45
C TRP A 86 16.91 -14.97 0.61
N ASN A 87 15.93 -14.23 0.13
CA ASN A 87 14.91 -13.60 0.94
C ASN A 87 13.57 -14.17 0.52
N ASN A 88 12.71 -14.41 1.48
CA ASN A 88 11.39 -14.99 1.27
C ASN A 88 10.45 -13.98 0.59
N PHE A 89 10.70 -13.70 -0.68
CA PHE A 89 9.80 -12.92 -1.53
C PHE A 89 9.02 -13.84 -2.44
N PHE A 90 7.76 -13.52 -2.64
CA PHE A 90 6.97 -14.07 -3.73
C PHE A 90 6.44 -12.95 -4.61
N ARG A 91 6.01 -13.29 -5.80
CA ARG A 91 5.60 -12.36 -6.82
C ARG A 91 4.26 -12.73 -7.42
N LEU A 92 3.42 -11.72 -7.60
CA LEU A 92 2.21 -11.77 -8.41
C LEU A 92 2.32 -10.73 -9.51
N SER A 93 1.76 -11.01 -10.69
CA SER A 93 1.80 -10.07 -11.79
C SER A 93 0.54 -10.18 -12.64
N ALA A 94 0.20 -9.07 -13.29
CA ALA A 94 -0.84 -9.01 -14.30
C ALA A 94 -0.28 -8.36 -15.56
N THR A 95 -0.65 -8.91 -16.70
CA THR A 95 -0.34 -8.35 -18.02
C THR A 95 -1.60 -7.68 -18.56
N LEU A 96 -1.46 -6.42 -18.94
CA LEU A 96 -2.53 -5.62 -19.51
C LEU A 96 -2.53 -5.75 -21.03
N THR A 97 -3.57 -5.28 -21.68
CA THR A 97 -3.68 -5.23 -23.15
C THR A 97 -2.95 -4.02 -23.74
N GLU A 98 -2.53 -3.08 -22.92
CA GLU A 98 -1.86 -1.83 -23.32
C GLU A 98 -0.68 -1.54 -22.38
N PRO A 99 0.27 -0.71 -22.84
CA PRO A 99 1.37 -0.26 -21.99
C PRO A 99 0.88 0.42 -20.70
N VAL A 100 1.58 0.16 -19.62
CA VAL A 100 1.27 0.71 -18.30
C VAL A 100 1.58 2.21 -18.27
N ASP A 101 0.57 3.02 -17.91
CA ASP A 101 0.80 4.41 -17.53
C ASP A 101 1.31 4.47 -16.08
N THR A 102 2.58 4.78 -15.94
CA THR A 102 3.25 4.79 -14.63
C THR A 102 2.78 5.94 -13.73
N ALA A 103 2.29 7.04 -14.30
CA ALA A 103 1.77 8.17 -13.52
C ALA A 103 0.41 7.80 -12.90
N VAL A 104 -0.47 7.19 -13.70
CA VAL A 104 -1.76 6.66 -13.21
C VAL A 104 -1.52 5.55 -12.20
N LEU A 105 -0.58 4.62 -12.48
CA LEU A 105 -0.27 3.56 -11.52
C LEU A 105 0.27 4.10 -10.20
N ARG A 106 1.06 5.18 -10.23
CA ARG A 106 1.53 5.85 -9.02
C ARG A 106 0.37 6.37 -8.19
N SER A 107 -0.56 7.06 -8.81
CA SER A 107 -1.75 7.58 -8.13
C SER A 107 -2.63 6.45 -7.57
N ALA A 108 -2.85 5.39 -8.35
CA ALA A 108 -3.59 4.22 -7.91
C ALA A 108 -2.91 3.50 -6.73
N LEU A 109 -1.58 3.40 -6.75
CA LEU A 109 -0.83 2.80 -5.65
C LEU A 109 -0.95 3.62 -4.37
N ASP A 110 -0.92 4.95 -4.45
CA ASP A 110 -1.09 5.84 -3.29
C ASP A 110 -2.48 5.68 -2.64
N VAL A 111 -3.52 5.41 -3.43
CA VAL A 111 -4.86 5.09 -2.92
C VAL A 111 -4.87 3.68 -2.29
N THR A 112 -4.36 2.69 -3.03
CA THR A 112 -4.40 1.29 -2.60
C THR A 112 -3.67 1.05 -1.28
N VAL A 113 -2.48 1.64 -1.07
CA VAL A 113 -1.74 1.43 0.18
C VAL A 113 -2.44 2.00 1.41
N ARG A 114 -3.35 2.95 1.26
CA ARG A 114 -4.16 3.44 2.39
C ARG A 114 -5.15 2.38 2.86
N ARG A 115 -5.71 1.61 1.91
CA ARG A 115 -6.62 0.49 2.21
C ARG A 115 -5.87 -0.72 2.79
N PHE A 116 -4.56 -0.84 2.52
CA PHE A 116 -3.71 -1.95 2.99
C PHE A 116 -2.53 -1.45 3.85
N PRO A 117 -2.79 -0.87 5.02
CA PRO A 117 -1.71 -0.31 5.86
C PRO A 117 -0.75 -1.37 6.40
N SER A 118 -1.14 -2.64 6.44
CA SER A 118 -0.29 -3.78 6.81
C SER A 118 0.73 -4.15 5.74
N MET A 119 0.55 -3.73 4.49
CA MET A 119 1.44 -4.06 3.38
C MET A 119 2.47 -2.96 3.08
N ALA A 120 2.10 -1.69 3.26
CA ALA A 120 3.02 -0.55 3.13
C ALA A 120 3.86 -0.38 4.41
N VAL A 121 4.73 -1.35 4.66
CA VAL A 121 5.51 -1.45 5.89
C VAL A 121 6.98 -1.73 5.60
N ARG A 122 7.81 -1.50 6.59
CA ARG A 122 9.22 -1.86 6.62
C ARG A 122 9.55 -2.73 7.83
N LEU A 123 10.50 -3.64 7.67
CA LEU A 123 10.96 -4.48 8.75
C LEU A 123 11.98 -3.73 9.62
N ARG A 124 11.72 -3.66 10.90
CA ARG A 124 12.61 -3.08 11.89
C ARG A 124 13.12 -4.14 12.85
N ARG A 125 14.29 -3.92 13.38
CA ARG A 125 14.88 -4.76 14.42
C ARG A 125 14.78 -4.02 15.75
N GLY A 126 14.05 -4.60 16.69
CA GLY A 126 14.10 -4.22 18.09
C GLY A 126 15.28 -4.86 18.81
N VAL A 127 15.32 -4.75 20.14
CA VAL A 127 16.40 -5.32 20.96
C VAL A 127 16.40 -6.85 20.86
N PHE A 128 15.24 -7.48 20.96
CA PHE A 128 15.10 -8.95 21.00
C PHE A 128 14.28 -9.52 19.83
N TRP A 129 13.51 -8.70 19.10
CA TRP A 129 12.60 -9.17 18.04
C TRP A 129 12.56 -8.21 16.86
N TYR A 130 12.01 -8.70 15.75
CA TYR A 130 11.64 -7.88 14.60
C TYR A 130 10.19 -7.40 14.75
N TYR A 131 9.90 -6.24 14.16
CA TYR A 131 8.56 -5.67 14.05
C TYR A 131 8.38 -4.98 12.71
N LEU A 132 7.14 -4.79 12.31
CA LEU A 132 6.77 -4.06 11.11
C LEU A 132 6.41 -2.62 11.49
N GLU A 133 6.90 -1.67 10.75
CA GLU A 133 6.61 -0.26 10.92
C GLU A 133 6.05 0.27 9.61
N GLN A 134 4.87 0.90 9.67
CA GLN A 134 4.25 1.51 8.50
C GLN A 134 5.18 2.55 7.87
N ILE A 135 5.21 2.62 6.55
CA ILE A 135 5.94 3.68 5.83
C ILE A 135 5.01 4.85 5.51
N PRO A 136 5.53 6.11 5.52
CA PRO A 136 4.69 7.31 5.35
C PRO A 136 4.11 7.48 3.95
N GLN A 137 4.70 6.83 2.95
CA GLN A 137 4.34 6.95 1.54
C GLN A 137 4.41 5.60 0.85
N ALA A 138 3.62 5.43 -0.20
CA ALA A 138 3.70 4.24 -1.04
C ALA A 138 5.12 4.04 -1.64
N PRO A 139 5.57 2.79 -1.83
CA PRO A 139 6.88 2.51 -2.41
C PRO A 139 6.99 3.08 -3.83
N ALA A 140 8.21 3.41 -4.25
CA ALA A 140 8.46 3.84 -5.62
C ALA A 140 8.19 2.68 -6.59
N ILE A 141 7.57 2.99 -7.72
CA ILE A 141 7.45 2.07 -8.84
C ILE A 141 8.82 1.95 -9.50
N GLN A 142 9.26 0.73 -9.74
CA GLN A 142 10.57 0.42 -10.29
C GLN A 142 10.44 -0.24 -11.66
N PRO A 143 11.37 0.00 -12.59
CA PRO A 143 11.44 -0.80 -13.80
C PRO A 143 11.78 -2.24 -13.43
N GLU A 144 11.11 -3.20 -14.07
CA GLU A 144 11.43 -4.61 -13.90
C GLU A 144 12.78 -4.93 -14.52
N LYS A 145 13.58 -5.70 -13.82
CA LYS A 145 14.84 -6.24 -14.33
C LYS A 145 14.60 -7.57 -15.03
N SER A 146 15.57 -8.02 -15.80
CA SER A 146 15.51 -9.23 -16.63
C SER A 146 15.24 -10.53 -15.85
N CYS A 147 15.49 -10.57 -14.56
CA CYS A 147 15.24 -11.75 -13.71
C CYS A 147 14.16 -11.44 -12.69
N PRO A 148 12.98 -12.10 -12.77
CA PRO A 148 11.95 -12.03 -11.72
C PRO A 148 12.51 -12.51 -10.38
N LEU A 149 12.04 -11.92 -9.28
CA LEU A 149 12.52 -12.24 -7.93
C LEU A 149 14.05 -12.16 -7.80
N ALA A 150 14.69 -11.28 -8.57
CA ALA A 150 16.12 -11.01 -8.41
C ALA A 150 16.41 -10.72 -6.92
N HIS A 151 17.61 -11.12 -6.49
CA HIS A 151 17.99 -10.97 -5.07
C HIS A 151 17.68 -9.57 -4.54
N VAL A 152 16.85 -9.54 -3.51
CA VAL A 152 16.50 -8.32 -2.78
C VAL A 152 17.40 -8.26 -1.55
N PRO A 153 18.34 -7.32 -1.46
CA PRO A 153 19.13 -7.13 -0.25
C PRO A 153 18.24 -6.88 0.96
N PHE A 154 18.59 -7.44 2.10
CA PHE A 154 17.77 -7.29 3.30
C PHE A 154 17.59 -5.85 3.76
N ASP A 155 18.51 -4.96 3.40
CA ASP A 155 18.36 -3.53 3.65
C ASP A 155 17.18 -2.91 2.87
N GLN A 156 16.77 -3.46 1.72
CA GLN A 156 15.58 -3.01 1.01
C GLN A 156 14.31 -3.38 1.78
N VAL A 157 14.26 -4.55 2.43
CA VAL A 157 13.15 -4.94 3.31
C VAL A 157 13.03 -3.97 4.50
N ARG A 158 14.16 -3.42 4.95
CA ARG A 158 14.20 -2.38 5.99
C ARG A 158 13.70 -1.02 5.50
N ARG A 159 13.57 -0.82 4.20
CA ARG A 159 12.99 0.40 3.61
C ARG A 159 11.52 0.18 3.25
N CYS A 160 11.21 -0.93 2.61
CA CYS A 160 9.86 -1.36 2.29
C CYS A 160 9.82 -2.87 2.04
N ALA A 161 8.84 -3.55 2.61
CA ALA A 161 8.60 -4.98 2.44
C ALA A 161 7.78 -5.30 1.18
N LEU A 162 7.36 -4.29 0.43
CA LEU A 162 6.58 -4.36 -0.80
C LEU A 162 7.36 -3.69 -1.93
N ARG A 163 7.35 -4.29 -3.13
CA ARG A 163 7.91 -3.71 -4.36
C ARG A 163 6.87 -3.74 -5.47
N VAL A 164 6.77 -2.65 -6.22
CA VAL A 164 5.93 -2.57 -7.42
C VAL A 164 6.84 -2.35 -8.62
N LEU A 165 6.72 -3.21 -9.61
CA LEU A 165 7.57 -3.22 -10.79
C LEU A 165 6.72 -3.14 -12.06
N VAL A 166 7.26 -2.49 -13.07
CA VAL A 166 6.61 -2.35 -14.38
C VAL A 166 7.56 -2.75 -15.48
N TYR A 167 7.04 -3.52 -16.42
CA TYR A 167 7.69 -3.81 -17.68
C TYR A 167 6.66 -3.78 -18.80
N HIS A 168 6.76 -2.78 -19.66
CA HIS A 168 5.88 -2.52 -20.80
C HIS A 168 4.37 -2.53 -20.38
N ASP A 169 3.69 -3.65 -20.56
CA ASP A 169 2.28 -3.86 -20.27
C ASP A 169 2.04 -4.66 -18.98
N ARG A 170 3.10 -5.04 -18.27
CA ARG A 170 3.01 -5.87 -17.06
C ARG A 170 3.23 -5.06 -15.80
N ILE A 171 2.32 -5.21 -14.85
CA ILE A 171 2.46 -4.77 -13.47
C ILE A 171 2.77 -5.99 -12.61
N ALA A 172 3.85 -5.92 -11.84
CA ALA A 172 4.23 -6.96 -10.92
C ALA A 172 4.37 -6.40 -9.51
N VAL A 173 3.95 -7.19 -8.53
CA VAL A 173 4.10 -6.87 -7.12
C VAL A 173 4.87 -7.99 -6.44
N GLU A 174 5.91 -7.64 -5.73
CA GLU A 174 6.73 -8.58 -4.95
C GLU A 174 6.58 -8.27 -3.47
N PHE A 175 6.23 -9.29 -2.70
CA PHE A 175 5.94 -9.20 -1.28
C PHE A 175 6.99 -9.97 -0.48
N PHE A 176 7.53 -9.35 0.56
CA PHE A 176 8.22 -10.09 1.60
C PHE A 176 7.20 -10.93 2.36
N HIS A 177 7.36 -12.24 2.36
CA HIS A 177 6.31 -13.18 2.78
C HIS A 177 5.86 -13.02 4.25
N ALA A 178 6.58 -12.22 5.04
CA ALA A 178 6.17 -11.88 6.41
C ALA A 178 5.00 -10.88 6.48
N ILE A 179 4.62 -10.23 5.38
CA ILE A 179 3.54 -9.22 5.38
C ILE A 179 2.22 -9.74 4.85
N THR A 180 2.25 -10.78 4.03
CA THR A 180 1.05 -11.40 3.45
C THR A 180 1.38 -12.75 2.81
N ASP A 181 0.36 -13.53 2.57
CA ASP A 181 0.38 -14.78 1.78
C ASP A 181 -0.08 -14.56 0.33
N GLY A 182 -0.22 -15.64 -0.42
CA GLY A 182 -0.68 -15.60 -1.81
C GLY A 182 -2.10 -15.03 -1.97
N THR A 183 -2.99 -15.32 -1.03
CA THR A 183 -4.38 -14.83 -1.05
C THR A 183 -4.42 -13.33 -0.81
N GLY A 184 -3.80 -12.84 0.25
CA GLY A 184 -3.75 -11.42 0.56
C GLY A 184 -3.01 -10.62 -0.50
N GLY A 185 -1.92 -11.17 -1.06
CA GLY A 185 -1.20 -10.56 -2.18
C GLY A 185 -2.06 -10.46 -3.45
N THR A 186 -2.91 -11.47 -3.73
CA THR A 186 -3.85 -11.44 -4.87
C THR A 186 -4.92 -10.38 -4.68
N ILE A 187 -5.48 -10.26 -3.49
CA ILE A 187 -6.46 -9.23 -3.15
C ILE A 187 -5.84 -7.83 -3.33
N PHE A 188 -4.61 -7.63 -2.86
CA PHE A 188 -3.89 -6.38 -3.06
C PHE A 188 -3.70 -6.05 -4.54
N LEU A 189 -3.21 -7.02 -5.35
CA LEU A 189 -2.97 -6.81 -6.77
C LEU A 189 -4.28 -6.51 -7.52
N LYS A 190 -5.37 -7.25 -7.25
CA LYS A 190 -6.68 -6.99 -7.84
C LYS A 190 -7.20 -5.60 -7.50
N THR A 191 -7.08 -5.19 -6.24
CA THR A 191 -7.52 -3.86 -5.80
C THR A 191 -6.69 -2.75 -6.44
N LEU A 192 -5.37 -2.93 -6.56
CA LEU A 192 -4.48 -1.99 -7.25
C LEU A 192 -4.86 -1.86 -8.74
N LEU A 193 -5.11 -2.98 -9.41
CA LEU A 193 -5.53 -2.98 -10.81
C LEU A 193 -6.91 -2.33 -11.00
N ALA A 194 -7.86 -2.62 -10.12
CA ALA A 194 -9.18 -1.99 -10.15
C ALA A 194 -9.07 -0.47 -10.03
N GLU A 195 -8.27 0.03 -9.09
CA GLU A 195 -8.04 1.46 -8.92
C GLU A 195 -7.33 2.07 -10.14
N TYR A 196 -6.31 1.37 -10.68
CA TYR A 196 -5.62 1.80 -11.89
C TYR A 196 -6.58 1.94 -13.08
N LEU A 197 -7.45 0.95 -13.31
CA LEU A 197 -8.42 0.96 -14.40
C LEU A 197 -9.48 2.04 -14.20
N CYS A 198 -9.95 2.24 -12.97
CA CYS A 198 -10.87 3.34 -12.64
C CYS A 198 -10.26 4.71 -12.99
N GLN A 199 -9.01 4.95 -12.58
CA GLN A 199 -8.35 6.23 -12.85
C GLN A 199 -7.98 6.41 -14.33
N LYS A 200 -7.56 5.34 -15.01
CA LYS A 200 -7.13 5.41 -16.41
C LYS A 200 -8.29 5.61 -17.37
N TYR A 201 -9.41 4.93 -17.13
CA TYR A 201 -10.54 4.89 -18.09
C TYR A 201 -11.81 5.55 -17.58
N GLY A 202 -11.82 6.07 -16.34
CA GLY A 202 -13.02 6.67 -15.76
C GLY A 202 -14.15 5.67 -15.51
N ILE A 203 -13.84 4.38 -15.39
CA ILE A 203 -14.82 3.32 -15.16
C ILE A 203 -14.97 3.01 -13.67
N THR A 204 -16.09 2.38 -13.30
CA THR A 204 -16.27 1.88 -11.94
C THR A 204 -16.04 0.36 -11.93
N VAL A 205 -15.12 -0.10 -11.10
CA VAL A 205 -14.90 -1.53 -10.82
C VAL A 205 -15.49 -1.83 -9.45
N PRO A 206 -16.46 -2.78 -9.36
CA PRO A 206 -17.11 -3.09 -8.09
C PRO A 206 -16.15 -3.72 -7.08
N ALA A 207 -16.48 -3.56 -5.79
CA ALA A 207 -15.74 -4.18 -4.69
C ALA A 207 -16.27 -5.60 -4.44
N GLU A 208 -15.91 -6.52 -5.31
CA GLU A 208 -16.30 -7.94 -5.26
C GLU A 208 -15.17 -8.83 -5.78
N ASP A 209 -15.28 -10.13 -5.65
CA ASP A 209 -14.33 -11.12 -6.17
C ASP A 209 -12.86 -10.87 -5.75
N GLY A 210 -12.64 -10.36 -4.55
CA GLY A 210 -11.31 -10.06 -4.01
C GLY A 210 -10.79 -8.67 -4.37
N VAL A 211 -11.64 -7.78 -4.87
CA VAL A 211 -11.38 -6.34 -4.94
C VAL A 211 -11.99 -5.70 -3.69
N LEU A 212 -11.19 -5.03 -2.89
CA LEU A 212 -11.69 -4.32 -1.71
C LEU A 212 -12.18 -2.91 -2.04
N GLY A 213 -13.10 -2.40 -1.23
CA GLY A 213 -13.54 -1.01 -1.30
C GLY A 213 -12.38 -0.06 -1.07
N ARG A 214 -11.95 0.64 -2.12
CA ARG A 214 -10.71 1.43 -2.13
C ARG A 214 -10.72 2.65 -1.21
N LEU A 215 -11.90 3.14 -0.89
CA LEU A 215 -12.12 4.29 -0.01
C LEU A 215 -12.55 3.88 1.41
N GLU A 216 -12.74 2.59 1.64
CA GLU A 216 -13.08 2.05 2.95
C GLU A 216 -11.85 2.00 3.86
N GLU A 217 -12.04 2.29 5.13
CA GLU A 217 -11.01 2.08 6.13
C GLU A 217 -10.87 0.56 6.40
N PRO A 218 -9.65 0.07 6.66
CA PRO A 218 -9.44 -1.34 6.98
C PRO A 218 -10.07 -1.68 8.32
N ASP A 219 -10.70 -2.84 8.42
CA ASP A 219 -11.21 -3.36 9.68
C ASP A 219 -10.06 -3.74 10.63
N GLU A 220 -10.32 -3.65 11.93
CA GLU A 220 -9.32 -4.03 12.95
C GLU A 220 -8.90 -5.49 12.81
N GLU A 221 -9.80 -6.37 12.42
CA GLU A 221 -9.54 -7.80 12.20
C GLU A 221 -8.55 -8.06 11.05
N GLU A 222 -8.45 -7.17 10.07
CA GLU A 222 -7.45 -7.25 8.99
C GLU A 222 -6.02 -6.95 9.48
N LEU A 223 -5.88 -6.38 10.66
CA LEU A 223 -4.61 -5.92 11.23
C LEU A 223 -4.17 -6.74 12.45
N GLU A 224 -5.00 -7.67 12.94
CA GLU A 224 -4.72 -8.48 14.11
C GLU A 224 -4.05 -9.81 13.78
N ASP A 225 -3.40 -10.41 14.78
CA ASP A 225 -2.91 -11.79 14.73
C ASP A 225 -4.03 -12.76 15.08
N SER A 226 -4.76 -13.22 14.07
CA SER A 226 -5.89 -14.15 14.24
C SER A 226 -5.46 -15.47 14.89
N PHE A 227 -4.19 -15.88 14.75
CA PHE A 227 -3.70 -17.10 15.41
C PHE A 227 -3.82 -17.02 16.94
N LEU A 228 -3.47 -15.88 17.53
CA LEU A 228 -3.58 -15.69 18.97
C LEU A 228 -5.03 -15.75 19.46
N ARG A 229 -5.98 -15.35 18.61
CA ARG A 229 -7.42 -15.35 18.93
C ARG A 229 -8.03 -16.75 18.90
N TYR A 230 -7.59 -17.61 17.96
CA TYR A 230 -8.26 -18.87 17.67
C TYR A 230 -7.43 -20.11 18.07
N ALA A 231 -6.15 -20.01 18.35
CA ALA A 231 -5.28 -21.16 18.61
C ALA A 231 -5.57 -21.92 19.91
N GLY A 232 -6.26 -21.30 20.88
CA GLY A 232 -6.54 -21.90 22.18
C GLY A 232 -5.29 -22.45 22.88
N ASP A 233 -5.48 -23.30 23.89
CA ASP A 233 -4.39 -24.01 24.58
C ASP A 233 -3.90 -25.23 23.75
N VAL A 234 -3.15 -24.98 22.68
CA VAL A 234 -2.53 -26.05 21.92
C VAL A 234 -1.36 -26.63 22.71
N LYS A 235 -1.54 -27.81 23.27
CA LYS A 235 -0.43 -28.57 23.86
C LYS A 235 0.49 -29.01 22.74
N ALA A 236 1.71 -28.48 22.72
CA ALA A 236 2.71 -28.90 21.76
C ALA A 236 2.92 -30.44 21.88
N SER A 237 2.64 -31.18 20.80
CA SER A 237 2.97 -32.59 20.69
C SER A 237 4.49 -32.72 20.53
N ARG A 238 5.16 -33.44 21.41
CA ARG A 238 6.59 -33.75 21.30
C ARG A 238 6.91 -34.85 20.27
N LYS A 239 5.89 -35.42 19.61
CA LYS A 239 6.06 -36.48 18.62
C LYS A 239 5.74 -35.90 17.23
N GLU A 240 6.71 -35.21 16.66
CA GLU A 240 6.67 -34.86 15.24
C GLU A 240 7.32 -35.99 14.45
N ALA A 241 6.71 -36.36 13.32
CA ALA A 241 7.35 -37.30 12.39
C ALA A 241 8.59 -36.64 11.80
N THR A 242 9.65 -37.43 11.60
CA THR A 242 10.86 -36.95 10.93
C THR A 242 10.49 -36.45 9.52
N ALA A 243 10.90 -35.24 9.19
CA ALA A 243 10.64 -34.66 7.87
C ALA A 243 11.27 -35.53 6.78
N TYR A 244 10.54 -35.72 5.68
CA TYR A 244 11.08 -36.40 4.53
C TYR A 244 12.17 -35.53 3.88
N HIS A 245 13.35 -36.12 3.68
CA HIS A 245 14.47 -35.48 3.03
C HIS A 245 14.65 -36.07 1.64
N LEU A 246 14.65 -35.21 0.60
CA LEU A 246 15.05 -35.63 -0.73
C LEU A 246 16.54 -35.95 -0.72
N SER A 247 16.90 -37.11 -1.30
CA SER A 247 18.29 -37.46 -1.53
C SER A 247 18.87 -36.63 -2.68
N GLY A 248 20.02 -36.05 -2.50
CA GLY A 248 20.72 -35.28 -3.52
C GLY A 248 21.87 -34.46 -2.94
N THR A 249 22.71 -33.95 -3.79
CA THR A 249 23.78 -33.04 -3.38
C THR A 249 23.17 -31.62 -3.36
N PRO A 250 23.25 -30.88 -2.24
CA PRO A 250 22.79 -29.50 -2.21
C PRO A 250 23.53 -28.67 -3.25
N GLU A 251 22.80 -27.90 -4.06
CA GLU A 251 23.44 -26.94 -4.95
C GLU A 251 24.15 -25.84 -4.14
N PRO A 252 25.27 -25.30 -4.65
CA PRO A 252 25.97 -24.21 -3.98
C PRO A 252 25.06 -23.00 -3.81
N ASP A 253 25.16 -22.33 -2.66
CA ASP A 253 24.47 -21.06 -2.40
C ASP A 253 24.83 -20.04 -3.50
N GLY A 254 23.83 -19.62 -4.28
CA GLY A 254 24.01 -18.63 -5.37
C GLY A 254 23.37 -19.02 -6.69
N PHE A 255 22.98 -20.28 -6.88
CA PHE A 255 22.18 -20.68 -8.03
C PHE A 255 20.69 -20.58 -7.74
N LYS A 256 19.98 -19.89 -8.64
CA LYS A 256 18.51 -19.89 -8.66
C LYS A 256 18.07 -20.44 -10.01
N ASN A 257 17.36 -21.55 -9.98
CA ASN A 257 16.72 -22.11 -11.15
C ASN A 257 15.30 -21.55 -11.25
N LEU A 258 14.98 -20.89 -12.37
CA LEU A 258 13.64 -20.44 -12.68
C LEU A 258 13.01 -21.43 -13.67
N VAL A 259 11.93 -22.06 -13.27
CA VAL A 259 11.11 -22.90 -14.14
C VAL A 259 9.79 -22.21 -14.36
N THR A 260 9.40 -22.01 -15.61
CA THR A 260 8.11 -21.47 -15.99
C THR A 260 7.23 -22.60 -16.52
N LEU A 261 6.09 -22.79 -15.89
CA LEU A 261 5.08 -23.75 -16.32
C LEU A 261 3.82 -22.98 -16.71
N MET A 262 3.26 -23.29 -17.87
CA MET A 262 1.92 -22.85 -18.25
C MET A 262 0.95 -23.98 -17.87
N VAL A 263 0.01 -23.65 -17.02
CA VAL A 263 -1.07 -24.57 -16.65
C VAL A 263 -2.31 -24.16 -17.44
N PRO A 264 -2.92 -25.08 -18.19
CA PRO A 264 -4.11 -24.79 -18.99
C PRO A 264 -5.34 -24.46 -18.13
#